data_4b652dfef481fe3987d0dc117f7d6525
#
_entry.id   4b652dfef481fe3987d0dc117f7d6525
#
_cell.length_a   1.000
_cell.length_b   1.000
_cell.length_c   1.000
_cell.angle_alpha   90.00
_cell.angle_beta   90.00
_cell.angle_gamma   90.00
#
_symmetry.space_group_name_H-M   'P 1'
#
loop_
_entity.id
_entity.type
_entity.pdbx_description
1 polymer ?
#
loop_
_entity_poly.entity_id
_entity_poly.type
_entity_poly.pdbx_seq_one_letter_code
_entity_poly.pdbx_strand_id
1 'polypeptide(L)'
;QHRYYPYGATLTHILGYVSKINDQDKARLIADQRLNEYVGTSNIGKLGIERFYESTLHGMPGYEEVEVDSRGRIVRQLDQYPPQVGQDIYLSIDLKLQQYIEKLLNGRRAAVVALDPNNGEVLALVSSPSYDPNLFVGGISGTDYNALLTNPNKPLFNRAMQGTYPPASTVKPFIAAAALTEGVITRNTVIHDVGWWQLPNTDKRYRDWKRWGHGRVDVIRSIESSVDTFYYQIAYDMGIDRLSKWMTEFGFGDRTGIDISQSEESRAIMPNREWKFQRYEQSWLQGDTIPVGIGQGYWTATPLQMANALTILINNGKSYTPHILLNTKSSVIGPEVPEISVPMESTLLNTVDAKSWQAAKEGMYKVLYGSLGTARHVFAKTPYQAAGKSGTAQVYGLKADEVY
;
A
#
# COMPACT_ATOMS: atom_id res chain seq x y z
N GLN A 1 22.92 15.07 -20.06
CA GLN A 1 22.99 14.79 -18.60
C GLN A 1 22.85 13.28 -18.38
N HIS A 2 23.63 12.74 -17.46
CA HIS A 2 23.57 11.31 -17.11
C HIS A 2 22.96 11.16 -15.72
N ARG A 3 21.84 10.41 -15.58
CA ARG A 3 21.22 10.15 -14.28
C ARG A 3 22.06 9.16 -13.50
N TYR A 4 22.27 9.43 -12.22
CA TYR A 4 22.97 8.54 -11.32
C TYR A 4 22.22 8.43 -9.98
N TYR A 5 22.09 7.20 -9.46
CA TYR A 5 21.39 6.88 -8.23
C TYR A 5 22.41 6.50 -7.15
N PRO A 6 22.81 7.44 -6.27
CA PRO A 6 23.93 7.22 -5.34
C PRO A 6 23.65 6.18 -4.25
N TYR A 7 22.37 5.91 -3.99
CA TYR A 7 21.97 4.93 -2.97
C TYR A 7 21.63 3.55 -3.55
N GLY A 8 21.88 3.34 -4.85
CA GLY A 8 21.68 2.05 -5.50
C GLY A 8 20.29 1.45 -5.22
N ALA A 9 20.25 0.23 -4.75
CA ALA A 9 19.02 -0.52 -4.56
C ALA A 9 18.06 0.03 -3.49
N THR A 10 18.53 0.89 -2.57
CA THR A 10 17.75 1.35 -1.41
C THR A 10 16.46 2.07 -1.79
N LEU A 11 16.49 2.91 -2.81
CA LEU A 11 15.34 3.73 -3.19
C LEU A 11 14.69 3.31 -4.51
N THR A 12 15.10 2.21 -5.10
CA THR A 12 14.68 1.85 -6.47
C THR A 12 13.18 1.73 -6.62
N HIS A 13 12.49 1.09 -5.69
CA HIS A 13 11.04 0.91 -5.73
C HIS A 13 10.24 2.19 -5.44
N ILE A 14 10.92 3.26 -5.05
CA ILE A 14 10.35 4.59 -4.84
C ILE A 14 10.70 5.48 -6.04
N LEU A 15 11.99 5.64 -6.31
CA LEU A 15 12.46 6.54 -7.36
C LEU A 15 12.14 6.00 -8.76
N GLY A 16 12.17 4.69 -8.94
CA GLY A 16 12.22 4.11 -10.26
C GLY A 16 13.57 4.37 -10.94
N TYR A 17 13.55 4.54 -12.23
CA TYR A 17 14.74 4.84 -13.02
C TYR A 17 14.40 5.54 -14.34
N VAL A 18 15.37 6.21 -14.93
CA VAL A 18 15.31 6.69 -16.32
C VAL A 18 15.99 5.67 -17.24
N SER A 19 15.47 5.53 -18.43
CA SER A 19 16.08 4.71 -19.49
C SER A 19 15.70 5.23 -20.87
N LYS A 20 16.27 4.62 -21.92
CA LYS A 20 16.05 5.04 -23.32
C LYS A 20 14.55 5.06 -23.66
N ILE A 21 14.15 6.12 -24.39
CA ILE A 21 12.80 6.27 -24.92
C ILE A 21 12.54 5.12 -25.92
N ASN A 22 11.47 4.37 -25.70
CA ASN A 22 10.99 3.32 -26.58
C ASN A 22 9.73 3.77 -27.34
N ASP A 23 9.18 2.90 -28.19
CA ASP A 23 8.01 3.24 -29.01
C ASP A 23 6.73 3.47 -28.19
N GLN A 24 6.58 2.79 -27.05
CA GLN A 24 5.46 3.06 -26.12
C GLN A 24 5.57 4.44 -25.47
N ASP A 25 6.79 4.84 -25.07
CA ASP A 25 7.02 6.17 -24.54
C ASP A 25 6.73 7.25 -25.57
N LYS A 26 7.17 7.04 -26.84
CA LYS A 26 6.87 7.97 -27.95
C LYS A 26 5.38 8.11 -28.17
N ALA A 27 4.64 6.98 -28.18
CA ALA A 27 3.19 7.01 -28.33
C ALA A 27 2.50 7.80 -27.21
N ARG A 28 2.97 7.64 -25.96
CA ARG A 28 2.48 8.41 -24.81
C ARG A 28 2.79 9.91 -24.99
N LEU A 29 4.04 10.26 -25.31
CA LEU A 29 4.46 11.66 -25.52
C LEU A 29 3.67 12.34 -26.64
N ILE A 30 3.34 11.59 -27.72
CA ILE A 30 2.48 12.09 -28.81
C ILE A 30 1.06 12.35 -28.29
N ALA A 31 0.48 11.39 -27.55
CA ALA A 31 -0.86 11.52 -26.97
C ALA A 31 -0.95 12.71 -25.98
N ASP A 32 0.10 12.93 -25.22
CA ASP A 32 0.22 14.03 -24.25
C ASP A 32 0.66 15.37 -24.90
N GLN A 33 0.90 15.40 -26.23
CA GLN A 33 1.38 16.55 -27.01
C GLN A 33 2.75 17.10 -26.53
N ARG A 34 3.59 16.23 -25.96
CA ARG A 34 4.87 16.59 -25.32
C ARG A 34 6.12 16.12 -26.08
N LEU A 35 5.96 15.52 -27.27
CA LEU A 35 7.10 14.97 -28.02
C LEU A 35 8.19 16.01 -28.30
N ASN A 36 7.81 17.26 -28.53
CA ASN A 36 8.74 18.35 -28.82
C ASN A 36 9.63 18.71 -27.63
N GLU A 37 9.18 18.45 -26.39
CA GLU A 37 9.97 18.66 -25.16
C GLU A 37 11.17 17.70 -25.07
N TYR A 38 11.14 16.62 -25.85
CA TYR A 38 12.15 15.56 -25.84
C TYR A 38 13.11 15.60 -27.04
N VAL A 39 13.10 16.69 -27.81
CA VAL A 39 14.08 16.90 -28.90
C VAL A 39 15.46 16.97 -28.29
N GLY A 40 16.35 16.09 -28.74
CA GLY A 40 17.72 15.99 -28.20
C GLY A 40 17.85 15.20 -26.89
N THR A 41 16.76 14.68 -26.34
CA THR A 41 16.75 13.84 -25.15
C THR A 41 16.54 12.38 -25.52
N SER A 42 17.37 11.48 -24.98
CA SER A 42 17.30 10.06 -25.27
C SER A 42 16.66 9.22 -24.15
N ASN A 43 16.49 9.78 -22.96
CA ASN A 43 16.02 9.09 -21.77
C ASN A 43 14.72 9.69 -21.25
N ILE A 44 13.93 8.86 -20.56
CA ILE A 44 12.67 9.23 -19.93
C ILE A 44 12.48 8.40 -18.65
N GLY A 45 11.76 8.93 -17.67
CA GLY A 45 11.36 8.21 -16.46
C GLY A 45 10.45 7.02 -16.79
N LYS A 46 10.82 5.84 -16.30
CA LYS A 46 10.12 4.58 -16.59
C LYS A 46 9.18 4.14 -15.48
N LEU A 47 9.58 4.33 -14.25
CA LEU A 47 8.86 3.90 -13.05
C LEU A 47 9.00 4.95 -11.94
N GLY A 48 8.19 4.78 -10.90
CA GLY A 48 8.29 5.52 -9.65
C GLY A 48 8.19 7.03 -9.80
N ILE A 49 8.90 7.74 -8.96
CA ILE A 49 8.96 9.20 -8.92
C ILE A 49 9.52 9.79 -10.23
N GLU A 50 10.51 9.14 -10.84
CA GLU A 50 11.06 9.55 -12.13
C GLU A 50 9.98 9.59 -13.24
N ARG A 51 9.03 8.68 -13.20
CA ARG A 51 7.91 8.66 -14.16
C ARG A 51 6.78 9.60 -13.75
N PHE A 52 6.42 9.61 -12.48
CA PHE A 52 5.26 10.37 -12.00
C PHE A 52 5.52 11.89 -12.09
N TYR A 53 6.70 12.32 -11.70
CA TYR A 53 7.13 13.71 -11.73
C TYR A 53 8.04 14.05 -12.92
N GLU A 54 7.96 13.28 -14.01
CA GLU A 54 8.76 13.48 -15.23
C GLU A 54 8.64 14.94 -15.74
N SER A 55 7.43 15.50 -15.78
CA SER A 55 7.21 16.87 -16.25
C SER A 55 7.88 17.93 -15.37
N THR A 56 8.04 17.66 -14.09
CA THR A 56 8.71 18.54 -13.12
C THR A 56 10.22 18.41 -13.22
N LEU A 57 10.70 17.17 -13.42
CA LEU A 57 12.13 16.84 -13.41
C LEU A 57 12.84 17.12 -14.74
N HIS A 58 12.12 16.95 -15.86
CA HIS A 58 12.74 16.97 -17.20
C HIS A 58 13.16 18.35 -17.65
N GLY A 59 12.40 19.40 -17.36
CA GLY A 59 12.62 20.75 -17.90
C GLY A 59 12.22 20.87 -19.37
N MET A 60 12.59 21.99 -20.00
CA MET A 60 12.27 22.29 -21.39
C MET A 60 13.56 22.53 -22.18
N PRO A 61 13.71 21.94 -23.39
CA PRO A 61 14.85 22.22 -24.23
C PRO A 61 14.83 23.67 -24.75
N GLY A 62 15.98 24.31 -24.83
CA GLY A 62 16.12 25.58 -25.55
C GLY A 62 16.15 25.35 -27.05
N TYR A 63 15.81 26.35 -27.82
CA TYR A 63 15.89 26.34 -29.26
C TYR A 63 16.30 27.69 -29.79
N GLU A 64 16.86 27.67 -31.00
CA GLU A 64 17.24 28.87 -31.74
C GLU A 64 16.47 28.92 -33.06
N GLU A 65 15.93 30.07 -33.37
CA GLU A 65 15.39 30.36 -34.71
C GLU A 65 16.48 30.94 -35.57
N VAL A 66 16.76 30.29 -36.70
CA VAL A 66 17.81 30.70 -37.60
C VAL A 66 17.30 30.82 -39.04
N GLU A 67 17.76 31.85 -39.74
CA GLU A 67 17.56 31.95 -41.17
C GLU A 67 18.66 31.17 -41.89
N VAL A 68 18.27 30.29 -42.84
CA VAL A 68 19.21 29.47 -43.60
C VAL A 68 19.15 29.82 -45.09
N ASP A 69 20.28 29.67 -45.78
CA ASP A 69 20.34 29.77 -47.23
C ASP A 69 19.80 28.52 -47.95
N SER A 70 19.73 28.56 -49.26
CA SER A 70 19.25 27.42 -50.08
C SER A 70 20.06 26.13 -49.93
N ARG A 71 21.21 26.17 -49.24
CA ARG A 71 22.07 25.02 -48.95
C ARG A 71 22.03 24.62 -47.47
N GLY A 72 21.09 25.18 -46.68
CA GLY A 72 20.94 24.90 -45.27
C GLY A 72 21.98 25.51 -44.33
N ARG A 73 22.78 26.50 -44.80
CA ARG A 73 23.76 27.19 -43.96
C ARG A 73 23.10 28.37 -43.25
N ILE A 74 23.36 28.50 -41.94
CA ILE A 74 22.85 29.59 -41.12
C ILE A 74 23.39 30.91 -41.68
N VAL A 75 22.49 31.81 -42.06
CA VAL A 75 22.78 33.17 -42.53
C VAL A 75 22.67 34.15 -41.37
N ARG A 76 21.65 33.97 -40.54
CA ARG A 76 21.36 34.88 -39.43
C ARG A 76 20.61 34.13 -38.33
N GLN A 77 20.91 34.44 -37.06
CA GLN A 77 20.13 34.06 -35.92
C GLN A 77 18.98 35.07 -35.75
N LEU A 78 17.75 34.58 -35.66
CA LEU A 78 16.57 35.43 -35.52
C LEU A 78 16.23 35.62 -34.04
N ASP A 79 16.00 34.47 -33.31
CA ASP A 79 15.69 34.46 -31.92
C ASP A 79 16.38 33.27 -31.20
N GLN A 80 16.57 33.42 -29.88
CA GLN A 80 17.13 32.39 -29.02
C GLN A 80 16.26 32.23 -27.78
N TYR A 81 15.80 31.01 -27.54
CA TYR A 81 15.03 30.64 -26.37
C TYR A 81 15.90 29.73 -25.49
N PRO A 82 16.32 30.20 -24.30
CA PRO A 82 17.20 29.44 -23.43
C PRO A 82 16.47 28.20 -22.87
N PRO A 83 17.19 27.07 -22.59
CA PRO A 83 16.61 25.92 -21.95
C PRO A 83 16.16 26.26 -20.55
N GLN A 84 15.03 25.68 -20.15
CA GLN A 84 14.53 25.71 -18.76
C GLN A 84 14.95 24.44 -18.03
N VAL A 85 15.65 24.58 -16.93
CA VAL A 85 16.08 23.46 -16.11
C VAL A 85 14.88 22.89 -15.36
N GLY A 86 14.79 21.56 -15.22
CA GLY A 86 13.79 20.89 -14.36
C GLY A 86 13.97 21.29 -12.89
N GLN A 87 12.94 21.04 -12.11
CA GLN A 87 12.95 21.37 -10.69
C GLN A 87 13.60 20.26 -9.87
N ASP A 88 14.21 20.62 -8.75
CA ASP A 88 14.58 19.69 -7.70
C ASP A 88 13.32 19.29 -6.92
N ILE A 89 13.22 18.01 -6.56
CA ILE A 89 12.15 17.51 -5.72
C ILE A 89 12.72 16.97 -4.41
N TYR A 90 12.01 17.24 -3.33
CA TYR A 90 12.33 16.76 -1.99
C TYR A 90 11.27 15.74 -1.60
N LEU A 91 11.72 14.61 -1.06
CA LEU A 91 10.86 13.49 -0.71
C LEU A 91 10.68 13.41 0.81
N SER A 92 9.52 12.92 1.25
CA SER A 92 9.18 12.66 2.66
C SER A 92 9.94 11.47 3.25
N ILE A 93 10.59 10.67 2.40
CA ILE A 93 11.33 9.46 2.81
C ILE A 93 12.47 9.81 3.78
N ASP A 94 12.44 9.21 4.97
CA ASP A 94 13.59 9.20 5.87
C ASP A 94 14.59 8.15 5.39
N LEU A 95 15.65 8.61 4.74
CA LEU A 95 16.68 7.75 4.17
C LEU A 95 17.34 6.84 5.23
N LYS A 96 17.56 7.35 6.43
CA LYS A 96 18.18 6.56 7.50
C LYS A 96 17.25 5.45 7.98
N LEU A 97 15.96 5.74 8.12
CA LEU A 97 14.95 4.75 8.45
C LEU A 97 14.85 3.69 7.34
N GLN A 98 14.79 4.10 6.07
CA GLN A 98 14.76 3.21 4.91
C GLN A 98 15.95 2.24 4.92
N GLN A 99 17.17 2.75 5.05
CA GLN A 99 18.40 1.95 5.11
C GLN A 99 18.45 1.03 6.35
N TYR A 100 17.98 1.52 7.49
CA TYR A 100 17.92 0.71 8.72
C TYR A 100 16.97 -0.49 8.56
N ILE A 101 15.79 -0.27 7.98
CA ILE A 101 14.83 -1.35 7.70
C ILE A 101 15.46 -2.38 6.76
N GLU A 102 16.07 -1.95 5.66
CA GLU A 102 16.72 -2.85 4.71
C GLU A 102 17.82 -3.70 5.35
N LYS A 103 18.62 -3.07 6.20
CA LYS A 103 19.66 -3.77 6.98
C LYS A 103 19.05 -4.84 7.89
N LEU A 104 17.94 -4.56 8.57
CA LEU A 104 17.25 -5.54 9.42
C LEU A 104 16.64 -6.68 8.61
N LEU A 105 16.11 -6.40 7.42
CA LEU A 105 15.54 -7.41 6.54
C LEU A 105 16.61 -8.35 5.95
N ASN A 106 17.81 -7.85 5.75
CA ASN A 106 18.96 -8.63 5.27
C ASN A 106 18.61 -9.52 4.05
N GLY A 107 18.00 -8.95 3.03
CA GLY A 107 17.63 -9.64 1.78
C GLY A 107 16.44 -10.61 1.88
N ARG A 108 15.79 -10.74 3.05
CA ARG A 108 14.55 -11.52 3.18
C ARG A 108 13.44 -10.92 2.32
N ARG A 109 12.58 -11.78 1.76
CA ARG A 109 11.38 -11.34 1.04
C ARG A 109 10.39 -10.71 2.00
N ALA A 110 10.29 -9.40 1.97
CA ALA A 110 9.45 -8.62 2.86
C ALA A 110 9.09 -7.25 2.26
N ALA A 111 8.07 -6.63 2.82
CA ALA A 111 7.76 -5.22 2.60
C ALA A 111 7.56 -4.53 3.95
N VAL A 112 7.96 -3.27 4.04
CA VAL A 112 7.70 -2.41 5.19
C VAL A 112 7.24 -1.06 4.67
N VAL A 113 6.12 -0.57 5.21
CA VAL A 113 5.57 0.77 4.90
C VAL A 113 5.39 1.51 6.22
N ALA A 114 5.94 2.73 6.29
CA ALA A 114 5.78 3.64 7.40
C ALA A 114 5.17 4.97 6.90
N LEU A 115 4.03 5.35 7.46
CA LEU A 115 3.31 6.57 7.13
C LEU A 115 3.25 7.47 8.37
N ASP A 116 3.35 8.78 8.16
CA ASP A 116 2.93 9.75 9.19
C ASP A 116 1.40 9.88 9.14
N PRO A 117 0.69 9.50 10.22
CA PRO A 117 -0.76 9.56 10.23
C PRO A 117 -1.31 10.98 10.26
N ASN A 118 -0.50 11.99 10.59
CA ASN A 118 -0.95 13.36 10.75
C ASN A 118 -1.08 14.12 9.42
N ASN A 119 -0.37 13.65 8.39
CA ASN A 119 -0.29 14.36 7.11
C ASN A 119 -0.27 13.44 5.87
N GLY A 120 -0.07 12.12 6.03
CA GLY A 120 0.02 11.16 4.94
C GLY A 120 1.42 11.02 4.32
N GLU A 121 2.44 11.66 4.87
CA GLU A 121 3.81 11.49 4.40
C GLU A 121 4.28 10.05 4.48
N VAL A 122 4.89 9.56 3.40
CA VAL A 122 5.55 8.24 3.36
C VAL A 122 6.96 8.38 3.91
N LEU A 123 7.19 7.88 5.13
CA LEU A 123 8.50 7.94 5.78
C LEU A 123 9.43 6.82 5.34
N ALA A 124 8.89 5.65 5.03
CA ALA A 124 9.60 4.52 4.45
C ALA A 124 8.67 3.67 3.60
N LEU A 125 9.19 3.17 2.48
CA LEU A 125 8.51 2.22 1.60
C LEU A 125 9.56 1.24 1.09
N VAL A 126 9.65 0.09 1.74
CA VAL A 126 10.66 -0.92 1.48
C VAL A 126 10.04 -2.15 0.83
N SER A 127 10.62 -2.57 -0.29
CA SER A 127 10.37 -3.88 -0.91
C SER A 127 11.69 -4.63 -1.00
N SER A 128 11.83 -5.73 -0.28
CA SER A 128 13.07 -6.51 -0.20
C SER A 128 12.90 -7.90 -0.81
N PRO A 129 13.92 -8.42 -1.52
CA PRO A 129 15.10 -7.72 -2.01
C PRO A 129 14.77 -6.74 -3.12
N SER A 130 15.66 -5.78 -3.37
CA SER A 130 15.58 -4.78 -4.43
C SER A 130 16.72 -4.97 -5.45
N TYR A 131 16.89 -4.02 -6.35
CA TYR A 131 17.90 -4.04 -7.41
C TYR A 131 18.50 -2.65 -7.63
N ASP A 132 19.69 -2.58 -8.24
CA ASP A 132 20.35 -1.32 -8.54
C ASP A 132 19.72 -0.68 -9.80
N PRO A 133 19.10 0.52 -9.69
CA PRO A 133 18.51 1.21 -10.82
C PRO A 133 19.54 1.72 -11.83
N ASN A 134 20.81 1.90 -11.42
CA ASN A 134 21.87 2.33 -12.32
C ASN A 134 22.11 1.35 -13.48
N LEU A 135 21.76 0.07 -13.31
CA LEU A 135 21.80 -0.94 -14.38
C LEU A 135 20.90 -0.58 -15.58
N PHE A 136 19.83 0.19 -15.37
CA PHE A 136 18.86 0.56 -16.39
C PHE A 136 19.17 1.86 -17.12
N VAL A 137 20.02 2.69 -16.54
CA VAL A 137 20.38 3.99 -17.11
C VAL A 137 21.15 3.78 -18.41
N GLY A 138 20.60 4.31 -19.52
CA GLY A 138 21.19 4.12 -20.86
C GLY A 138 20.95 2.76 -21.51
N GLY A 139 20.23 1.85 -20.81
CA GLY A 139 19.86 0.51 -21.24
C GLY A 139 20.57 -0.58 -20.46
N ILE A 140 19.81 -1.58 -20.01
CA ILE A 140 20.33 -2.75 -19.29
C ILE A 140 20.82 -3.83 -20.27
N SER A 141 21.89 -4.55 -19.90
CA SER A 141 22.34 -5.70 -20.68
C SER A 141 21.31 -6.85 -20.61
N GLY A 142 21.21 -7.66 -21.67
CA GLY A 142 20.34 -8.84 -21.67
C GLY A 142 20.70 -9.83 -20.56
N THR A 143 21.96 -9.98 -20.22
CA THR A 143 22.45 -10.85 -19.16
C THR A 143 21.99 -10.37 -17.78
N ASP A 144 22.17 -9.08 -17.47
CA ASP A 144 21.76 -8.50 -16.19
C ASP A 144 20.24 -8.52 -16.03
N TYR A 145 19.51 -8.16 -17.09
CA TYR A 145 18.05 -8.19 -17.07
C TYR A 145 17.52 -9.61 -16.83
N ASN A 146 18.06 -10.60 -17.51
CA ASN A 146 17.67 -12.00 -17.34
C ASN A 146 17.99 -12.50 -15.91
N ALA A 147 19.13 -12.10 -15.35
CA ALA A 147 19.48 -12.43 -13.97
C ALA A 147 18.46 -11.86 -12.95
N LEU A 148 17.98 -10.62 -13.15
CA LEU A 148 16.94 -10.03 -12.31
C LEU A 148 15.57 -10.70 -12.52
N LEU A 149 15.21 -11.00 -13.76
CA LEU A 149 13.93 -11.59 -14.15
C LEU A 149 13.76 -13.01 -13.61
N THR A 150 14.82 -13.82 -13.70
CA THR A 150 14.82 -15.24 -13.28
C THR A 150 15.14 -15.43 -11.80
N ASN A 151 15.49 -14.36 -11.08
CA ASN A 151 15.79 -14.44 -9.65
C ASN A 151 14.58 -14.94 -8.86
N PRO A 152 14.68 -16.06 -8.11
CA PRO A 152 13.57 -16.62 -7.35
C PRO A 152 13.02 -15.68 -6.28
N ASN A 153 13.83 -14.71 -5.82
CA ASN A 153 13.41 -13.69 -4.86
C ASN A 153 12.70 -12.50 -5.49
N LYS A 154 12.56 -12.46 -6.84
CA LYS A 154 11.82 -11.44 -7.61
C LYS A 154 12.14 -9.99 -7.18
N PRO A 155 13.39 -9.52 -7.34
CA PRO A 155 13.78 -8.18 -6.91
C PRO A 155 13.07 -7.06 -7.69
N LEU A 156 12.63 -7.29 -8.93
CA LEU A 156 11.89 -6.34 -9.74
C LEU A 156 10.45 -6.09 -9.23
N PHE A 157 9.93 -6.99 -8.39
CA PHE A 157 8.55 -6.92 -7.92
C PHE A 157 8.43 -6.03 -6.68
N ASN A 158 7.67 -4.93 -6.79
CA ASN A 158 7.39 -4.05 -5.66
C ASN A 158 6.35 -4.68 -4.73
N ARG A 159 6.82 -5.31 -3.65
CA ARG A 159 5.96 -5.99 -2.67
C ARG A 159 5.10 -5.05 -1.86
N ALA A 160 5.53 -3.80 -1.69
CA ALA A 160 4.82 -2.83 -0.89
C ALA A 160 3.53 -2.33 -1.56
N MET A 161 3.56 -2.20 -2.90
CA MET A 161 2.45 -1.60 -3.66
C MET A 161 1.77 -2.57 -4.64
N GLN A 162 2.46 -3.62 -5.11
CA GLN A 162 1.93 -4.59 -6.06
C GLN A 162 1.65 -5.96 -5.42
N GLY A 163 2.34 -6.27 -4.32
CA GLY A 163 2.14 -7.51 -3.58
C GLY A 163 0.78 -7.54 -2.90
N THR A 164 -0.05 -8.51 -3.28
CA THR A 164 -1.40 -8.70 -2.73
C THR A 164 -1.41 -9.94 -1.85
N TYR A 165 -1.68 -9.74 -0.57
CA TYR A 165 -1.64 -10.79 0.45
C TYR A 165 -2.94 -10.79 1.25
N PRO A 166 -3.42 -11.95 1.73
CA PRO A 166 -4.50 -11.98 2.70
C PRO A 166 -4.10 -11.17 3.94
N PRO A 167 -4.87 -10.15 4.35
CA PRO A 167 -4.50 -9.32 5.50
C PRO A 167 -4.59 -10.07 6.82
N ALA A 168 -5.28 -11.20 6.86
CA ALA A 168 -5.47 -12.05 8.02
C ALA A 168 -5.96 -11.27 9.26
N SER A 169 -5.60 -11.70 10.45
CA SER A 169 -6.07 -11.10 11.71
C SER A 169 -5.71 -9.63 11.92
N THR A 170 -4.89 -9.02 11.05
CA THR A 170 -4.59 -7.59 11.14
C THR A 170 -5.81 -6.69 10.90
N VAL A 171 -6.87 -7.23 10.25
CA VAL A 171 -8.10 -6.47 9.98
C VAL A 171 -9.13 -6.52 11.10
N LYS A 172 -8.93 -7.33 12.12
CA LYS A 172 -9.88 -7.49 13.23
C LYS A 172 -10.24 -6.17 13.94
N PRO A 173 -9.32 -5.23 14.21
CA PRO A 173 -9.66 -3.94 14.79
C PRO A 173 -10.65 -3.12 13.95
N PHE A 174 -10.51 -3.16 12.60
CA PHE A 174 -11.41 -2.45 11.68
C PHE A 174 -12.81 -3.07 11.70
N ILE A 175 -12.87 -4.40 11.64
CA ILE A 175 -14.15 -5.15 11.69
C ILE A 175 -14.84 -4.92 13.05
N ALA A 176 -14.08 -4.89 14.15
CA ALA A 176 -14.63 -4.61 15.48
C ALA A 176 -15.25 -3.19 15.56
N ALA A 177 -14.56 -2.17 15.03
CA ALA A 177 -15.09 -0.81 14.99
C ALA A 177 -16.39 -0.72 14.17
N ALA A 178 -16.44 -1.39 13.02
CA ALA A 178 -17.62 -1.47 12.17
C ALA A 178 -18.80 -2.20 12.89
N ALA A 179 -18.54 -3.35 13.50
CA ALA A 179 -19.55 -4.16 14.18
C ALA A 179 -20.13 -3.44 15.42
N LEU A 180 -19.32 -2.70 16.16
CA LEU A 180 -19.76 -1.87 17.27
C LEU A 180 -20.67 -0.74 16.77
N THR A 181 -20.28 -0.07 15.68
CA THR A 181 -21.05 1.04 15.11
C THR A 181 -22.40 0.58 14.55
N GLU A 182 -22.44 -0.56 13.88
CA GLU A 182 -23.67 -1.17 13.36
C GLU A 182 -24.56 -1.78 14.47
N GLY A 183 -24.10 -1.80 15.73
CA GLY A 183 -24.83 -2.42 16.83
C GLY A 183 -24.92 -3.94 16.74
N VAL A 184 -24.13 -4.58 15.89
CA VAL A 184 -24.01 -6.04 15.77
C VAL A 184 -23.47 -6.61 17.08
N ILE A 185 -22.54 -5.91 17.69
CA ILE A 185 -22.03 -6.16 19.05
C ILE A 185 -22.04 -4.87 19.87
N THR A 186 -21.96 -5.05 21.17
CA THR A 186 -21.64 -3.97 22.12
C THR A 186 -20.32 -4.28 22.82
N ARG A 187 -19.77 -3.30 23.55
CA ARG A 187 -18.55 -3.53 24.36
C ARG A 187 -18.72 -4.68 25.37
N ASN A 188 -19.96 -4.94 25.81
CA ASN A 188 -20.30 -5.98 26.80
C ASN A 188 -20.72 -7.31 26.17
N THR A 189 -20.80 -7.39 24.84
CA THR A 189 -21.11 -8.64 24.15
C THR A 189 -20.01 -9.65 24.43
N VAL A 190 -20.39 -10.83 24.91
CA VAL A 190 -19.50 -11.95 25.24
C VAL A 190 -19.87 -13.17 24.42
N ILE A 191 -18.90 -13.71 23.70
CA ILE A 191 -18.99 -14.99 22.99
C ILE A 191 -18.17 -16.02 23.75
N HIS A 192 -18.65 -17.24 23.85
CA HIS A 192 -17.92 -18.35 24.46
C HIS A 192 -17.18 -19.14 23.39
N ASP A 193 -15.87 -18.92 23.30
CA ASP A 193 -15.00 -19.63 22.35
C ASP A 193 -14.58 -21.00 22.92
N VAL A 194 -14.96 -22.05 22.20
CA VAL A 194 -14.61 -23.47 22.48
C VAL A 194 -13.53 -23.98 21.51
N GLY A 195 -12.92 -23.11 20.72
CA GLY A 195 -11.89 -23.43 19.72
C GLY A 195 -12.42 -23.67 18.31
N TRP A 196 -13.73 -23.55 18.10
CA TRP A 196 -14.36 -23.61 16.78
C TRP A 196 -15.72 -22.93 16.78
N TRP A 197 -16.14 -22.52 15.58
CA TRP A 197 -17.46 -21.97 15.30
C TRP A 197 -18.11 -22.78 14.16
N GLN A 198 -19.40 -23.04 14.24
CA GLN A 198 -20.13 -23.84 13.26
C GLN A 198 -21.10 -22.95 12.47
N LEU A 199 -21.04 -23.07 11.14
CA LEU A 199 -21.99 -22.40 10.27
C LEU A 199 -23.40 -22.96 10.50
N PRO A 200 -24.39 -22.12 10.87
CA PRO A 200 -25.75 -22.56 11.11
C PRO A 200 -26.34 -23.41 9.97
N ASN A 201 -27.09 -24.43 10.30
CA ASN A 201 -27.71 -25.38 9.37
C ASN A 201 -26.73 -26.17 8.49
N THR A 202 -25.48 -26.29 8.91
CA THR A 202 -24.45 -27.12 8.25
C THR A 202 -23.59 -27.83 9.29
N ASP A 203 -22.84 -28.85 8.86
CA ASP A 203 -21.80 -29.48 9.69
C ASP A 203 -20.43 -28.79 9.57
N LYS A 204 -20.36 -27.71 8.80
CA LYS A 204 -19.08 -27.01 8.52
C LYS A 204 -18.62 -26.24 9.74
N ARG A 205 -17.43 -26.58 10.23
CA ARG A 205 -16.76 -25.92 11.35
C ARG A 205 -15.59 -25.08 10.87
N TYR A 206 -15.42 -23.93 11.49
CA TYR A 206 -14.30 -23.02 11.32
C TYR A 206 -13.53 -22.98 12.64
N ARG A 207 -12.24 -23.31 12.60
CA ARG A 207 -11.43 -23.46 13.81
C ARG A 207 -10.79 -22.15 14.22
N ASP A 208 -10.64 -21.99 15.54
CA ASP A 208 -9.76 -20.99 16.13
C ASP A 208 -8.32 -21.52 16.11
N TRP A 209 -7.35 -20.59 16.11
CA TRP A 209 -5.93 -20.96 16.22
C TRP A 209 -5.63 -21.68 17.56
N LYS A 210 -6.40 -21.38 18.61
CA LYS A 210 -6.31 -22.06 19.91
C LYS A 210 -7.31 -23.20 19.98
N ARG A 211 -6.84 -24.41 19.83
CA ARG A 211 -7.68 -25.63 19.75
C ARG A 211 -8.72 -25.78 20.86
N TRP A 212 -8.36 -25.36 22.08
CA TRP A 212 -9.23 -25.49 23.26
C TRP A 212 -10.09 -24.25 23.53
N GLY A 213 -10.01 -23.28 22.65
CA GLY A 213 -10.72 -22.02 22.79
C GLY A 213 -10.15 -21.07 23.84
N HIS A 214 -10.76 -19.90 23.90
CA HIS A 214 -10.37 -18.82 24.82
C HIS A 214 -11.38 -18.62 25.96
N GLY A 215 -12.49 -19.41 25.99
CA GLY A 215 -13.57 -19.23 26.95
C GLY A 215 -14.39 -17.97 26.68
N ARG A 216 -14.67 -17.19 27.71
CA ARG A 216 -15.45 -15.94 27.56
C ARG A 216 -14.62 -14.85 26.92
N VAL A 217 -15.10 -14.32 25.79
CA VAL A 217 -14.39 -13.35 24.95
C VAL A 217 -15.31 -12.16 24.68
N ASP A 218 -14.88 -10.98 25.07
CA ASP A 218 -15.44 -9.69 24.63
C ASP A 218 -14.65 -9.09 23.46
N VAL A 219 -15.07 -7.94 22.96
CA VAL A 219 -14.43 -7.29 21.81
C VAL A 219 -12.96 -6.92 22.06
N ILE A 220 -12.61 -6.48 23.27
CA ILE A 220 -11.23 -6.13 23.61
C ILE A 220 -10.34 -7.36 23.64
N ARG A 221 -10.78 -8.41 24.32
CA ARG A 221 -10.07 -9.69 24.39
C ARG A 221 -9.98 -10.37 23.03
N SER A 222 -10.99 -10.20 22.16
CA SER A 222 -10.97 -10.75 20.81
C SER A 222 -9.82 -10.19 19.97
N ILE A 223 -9.48 -8.91 20.14
CA ILE A 223 -8.34 -8.25 19.49
C ILE A 223 -7.03 -8.66 20.18
N GLU A 224 -6.97 -8.55 21.52
CA GLU A 224 -5.81 -8.87 22.36
C GLU A 224 -5.25 -10.27 22.05
N SER A 225 -6.12 -11.27 22.10
CA SER A 225 -5.76 -12.69 21.88
C SER A 225 -5.99 -13.18 20.46
N SER A 226 -6.41 -12.29 19.55
CA SER A 226 -6.65 -12.63 18.13
C SER A 226 -7.65 -13.79 17.95
N VAL A 227 -8.76 -13.77 18.65
CA VAL A 227 -9.75 -14.87 18.66
C VAL A 227 -10.53 -14.92 17.35
N ASP A 228 -10.41 -16.00 16.58
CA ASP A 228 -11.05 -16.13 15.26
C ASP A 228 -12.56 -16.35 15.38
N THR A 229 -13.01 -17.17 16.31
CA THR A 229 -14.43 -17.52 16.47
C THR A 229 -15.32 -16.32 16.75
N PHE A 230 -14.80 -15.31 17.44
CA PHE A 230 -15.50 -14.05 17.67
C PHE A 230 -15.81 -13.34 16.34
N TYR A 231 -14.87 -13.34 15.41
CA TYR A 231 -15.00 -12.67 14.11
C TYR A 231 -15.76 -13.52 13.08
N TYR A 232 -15.77 -14.85 13.20
CA TYR A 232 -16.68 -15.69 12.41
C TYR A 232 -18.15 -15.37 12.73
N GLN A 233 -18.49 -15.17 13.99
CA GLN A 233 -19.83 -14.75 14.41
C GLN A 233 -20.17 -13.37 13.88
N ILE A 234 -19.28 -12.38 14.03
CA ILE A 234 -19.49 -11.04 13.50
C ILE A 234 -19.68 -11.06 11.98
N ALA A 235 -18.84 -11.80 11.24
CA ALA A 235 -18.94 -11.89 9.79
C ALA A 235 -20.29 -12.51 9.37
N TYR A 236 -20.76 -13.53 10.10
CA TYR A 236 -22.06 -14.13 9.88
C TYR A 236 -23.19 -13.12 10.09
N ASP A 237 -23.17 -12.40 11.21
CA ASP A 237 -24.22 -11.45 11.60
C ASP A 237 -24.24 -10.18 10.74
N MET A 238 -23.06 -9.67 10.31
CA MET A 238 -22.97 -8.53 9.40
C MET A 238 -23.33 -8.88 7.96
N GLY A 239 -22.91 -10.04 7.50
CA GLY A 239 -22.97 -10.41 6.09
C GLY A 239 -21.96 -9.64 5.23
N ILE A 240 -21.72 -10.16 4.00
CA ILE A 240 -20.68 -9.62 3.13
C ILE A 240 -20.96 -8.18 2.68
N ASP A 241 -22.21 -7.81 2.48
CA ASP A 241 -22.57 -6.50 1.92
C ASP A 241 -22.18 -5.36 2.88
N ARG A 242 -22.49 -5.49 4.18
CA ARG A 242 -22.06 -4.52 5.19
C ARG A 242 -20.56 -4.58 5.44
N LEU A 243 -20.01 -5.80 5.55
CA LEU A 243 -18.57 -5.99 5.81
C LEU A 243 -17.73 -5.35 4.67
N SER A 244 -18.07 -5.66 3.41
CA SER A 244 -17.38 -5.10 2.24
C SER A 244 -17.50 -3.58 2.18
N LYS A 245 -18.69 -3.03 2.43
CA LYS A 245 -18.93 -1.59 2.44
C LYS A 245 -18.01 -0.88 3.46
N TRP A 246 -17.98 -1.35 4.71
CA TRP A 246 -17.13 -0.78 5.76
C TRP A 246 -15.65 -0.88 5.42
N MET A 247 -15.20 -2.04 4.93
CA MET A 247 -13.78 -2.22 4.62
C MET A 247 -13.34 -1.40 3.41
N THR A 248 -14.22 -1.18 2.44
CA THR A 248 -13.95 -0.26 1.32
C THR A 248 -13.76 1.19 1.80
N GLU A 249 -14.55 1.63 2.77
CA GLU A 249 -14.38 2.96 3.38
C GLU A 249 -13.05 3.11 4.15
N PHE A 250 -12.49 2.02 4.66
CA PHE A 250 -11.12 1.99 5.20
C PHE A 250 -10.04 1.97 4.10
N GLY A 251 -10.40 1.99 2.83
CA GLY A 251 -9.47 2.03 1.70
C GLY A 251 -9.05 0.67 1.15
N PHE A 252 -9.70 -0.45 1.56
CA PHE A 252 -9.43 -1.76 0.97
C PHE A 252 -10.15 -1.94 -0.37
N GLY A 253 -9.49 -2.58 -1.32
CA GLY A 253 -10.06 -2.90 -2.63
C GLY A 253 -9.92 -1.78 -3.66
N ASP A 254 -9.24 -0.69 -3.35
CA ASP A 254 -8.89 0.37 -4.29
C ASP A 254 -7.47 0.90 -4.06
N ARG A 255 -6.97 1.71 -4.99
CA ARG A 255 -5.68 2.38 -4.87
C ARG A 255 -5.72 3.44 -3.79
N THR A 256 -4.59 3.65 -3.13
CA THR A 256 -4.48 4.68 -2.08
C THR A 256 -4.37 6.09 -2.64
N GLY A 257 -4.05 6.23 -3.92
CA GLY A 257 -3.81 7.52 -4.56
C GLY A 257 -2.42 8.09 -4.32
N ILE A 258 -1.48 7.26 -3.84
CA ILE A 258 -0.08 7.67 -3.70
C ILE A 258 0.47 8.27 -5.01
N ASP A 259 1.34 9.25 -4.90
CA ASP A 259 1.98 9.97 -6.01
C ASP A 259 3.01 9.12 -6.78
N ILE A 260 2.55 7.96 -7.22
CA ILE A 260 3.22 7.04 -8.14
C ILE A 260 2.21 6.63 -9.22
N SER A 261 2.70 6.22 -10.37
CA SER A 261 1.83 5.81 -11.48
C SER A 261 0.82 4.74 -11.06
N GLN A 262 -0.45 4.95 -11.39
CA GLN A 262 -1.53 4.01 -11.05
C GLN A 262 -1.27 2.57 -11.55
N SER A 263 -0.48 2.39 -12.60
CA SER A 263 -0.09 1.07 -13.11
C SER A 263 0.90 0.34 -12.18
N GLU A 264 1.51 1.05 -11.24
CA GLU A 264 2.48 0.52 -10.28
C GLU A 264 1.85 0.20 -8.92
N GLU A 265 0.58 0.55 -8.72
CA GLU A 265 -0.17 0.25 -7.51
C GLU A 265 -1.32 -0.73 -7.79
N SER A 266 -1.39 -1.82 -7.05
CA SER A 266 -2.48 -2.79 -7.13
C SER A 266 -3.69 -2.32 -6.32
N ARG A 267 -4.90 -2.52 -6.87
CA ARG A 267 -6.15 -2.36 -6.12
C ARG A 267 -6.37 -3.46 -5.09
N ALA A 268 -5.71 -4.60 -5.26
CA ALA A 268 -6.01 -5.82 -4.51
C ALA A 268 -7.53 -6.18 -4.59
N ILE A 269 -8.05 -6.93 -3.63
CA ILE A 269 -9.44 -7.42 -3.68
C ILE A 269 -10.11 -7.22 -2.32
N MET A 270 -11.13 -6.36 -2.26
CA MET A 270 -12.16 -6.43 -1.23
C MET A 270 -13.35 -7.19 -1.81
N PRO A 271 -13.60 -8.44 -1.41
CA PRO A 271 -14.61 -9.27 -2.06
C PRO A 271 -16.03 -8.80 -1.71
N ASN A 272 -16.92 -8.91 -2.70
CA ASN A 272 -18.34 -8.72 -2.55
C ASN A 272 -19.10 -9.64 -3.52
N ARG A 273 -20.45 -9.60 -3.50
CA ARG A 273 -21.29 -10.45 -4.35
C ARG A 273 -21.03 -10.23 -5.83
N GLU A 274 -20.98 -8.97 -6.25
CA GLU A 274 -20.79 -8.59 -7.64
C GLU A 274 -19.42 -9.03 -8.15
N TRP A 275 -18.35 -8.77 -7.37
CA TRP A 275 -17.00 -9.21 -7.70
C TRP A 275 -16.90 -10.72 -7.91
N LYS A 276 -17.52 -11.52 -7.02
CA LYS A 276 -17.50 -12.98 -7.15
C LYS A 276 -18.24 -13.43 -8.41
N PHE A 277 -19.41 -12.82 -8.68
CA PHE A 277 -20.20 -13.16 -9.86
C PHE A 277 -19.47 -12.82 -11.16
N GLN A 278 -18.89 -11.62 -11.25
CA GLN A 278 -18.10 -11.20 -12.41
C GLN A 278 -16.86 -12.05 -12.63
N ARG A 279 -16.23 -12.54 -11.55
CA ARG A 279 -14.98 -13.29 -11.65
C ARG A 279 -15.16 -14.77 -11.91
N TYR A 280 -16.21 -15.37 -11.33
CA TYR A 280 -16.40 -16.83 -11.31
C TYR A 280 -17.75 -17.29 -11.85
N GLU A 281 -18.65 -16.37 -12.22
CA GLU A 281 -20.04 -16.65 -12.60
C GLU A 281 -20.81 -17.45 -11.52
N GLN A 282 -20.46 -17.24 -10.26
CA GLN A 282 -21.02 -17.95 -9.10
C GLN A 282 -21.65 -16.96 -8.13
N SER A 283 -22.79 -17.35 -7.56
CA SER A 283 -23.42 -16.62 -6.48
C SER A 283 -22.57 -16.66 -5.20
N TRP A 284 -22.67 -15.61 -4.41
CA TRP A 284 -22.05 -15.56 -3.08
C TRP A 284 -22.78 -16.50 -2.12
N LEU A 285 -22.03 -17.37 -1.47
CA LEU A 285 -22.56 -18.26 -0.43
C LEU A 285 -22.28 -17.69 0.96
N GLN A 286 -23.11 -18.01 1.94
CA GLN A 286 -22.92 -17.57 3.31
C GLN A 286 -21.56 -18.02 3.88
N GLY A 287 -21.14 -19.23 3.53
CA GLY A 287 -19.82 -19.75 3.91
C GLY A 287 -18.62 -19.01 3.33
N ASP A 288 -18.81 -18.22 2.25
CA ASP A 288 -17.74 -17.38 1.69
C ASP A 288 -17.45 -16.16 2.59
N THR A 289 -18.45 -15.70 3.35
CA THR A 289 -18.31 -14.54 4.25
C THR A 289 -17.44 -14.84 5.46
N ILE A 290 -17.50 -16.06 5.99
CA ILE A 290 -16.88 -16.41 7.27
C ILE A 290 -15.37 -16.19 7.28
N PRO A 291 -14.59 -16.68 6.29
CA PRO A 291 -13.15 -16.40 6.23
C PRO A 291 -12.81 -14.92 6.08
N VAL A 292 -13.70 -14.13 5.44
CA VAL A 292 -13.49 -12.69 5.27
C VAL A 292 -13.45 -11.97 6.63
N GLY A 293 -14.21 -12.47 7.63
CA GLY A 293 -14.19 -11.96 9.00
C GLY A 293 -12.85 -12.03 9.71
N ILE A 294 -11.92 -12.84 9.23
CA ILE A 294 -10.56 -12.94 9.75
C ILE A 294 -9.51 -12.54 8.69
N GLY A 295 -9.90 -11.78 7.66
CA GLY A 295 -9.01 -11.29 6.62
C GLY A 295 -8.45 -12.37 5.70
N GLN A 296 -9.22 -13.43 5.46
CA GLN A 296 -8.90 -14.58 4.61
C GLN A 296 -9.95 -14.75 3.49
N GLY A 297 -9.98 -15.91 2.86
CA GLY A 297 -10.86 -16.17 1.74
C GLY A 297 -10.41 -15.44 0.49
N TYR A 298 -11.31 -14.69 -0.12
CA TYR A 298 -11.00 -13.92 -1.34
C TYR A 298 -10.35 -12.55 -1.06
N TRP A 299 -10.28 -12.12 0.20
CA TRP A 299 -9.72 -10.81 0.56
C TRP A 299 -8.22 -10.78 0.42
N THR A 300 -7.72 -9.80 -0.34
CA THR A 300 -6.30 -9.46 -0.41
C THR A 300 -6.09 -7.96 -0.24
N ALA A 301 -4.95 -7.57 0.28
CA ALA A 301 -4.54 -6.18 0.44
C ALA A 301 -3.04 -6.04 0.16
N THR A 302 -2.61 -4.84 -0.25
CA THR A 302 -1.19 -4.51 -0.30
C THR A 302 -0.70 -4.00 1.06
N PRO A 303 0.59 -4.12 1.38
CA PRO A 303 1.16 -3.49 2.58
C PRO A 303 0.88 -1.98 2.67
N LEU A 304 0.89 -1.26 1.55
CA LEU A 304 0.53 0.16 1.51
C LEU A 304 -0.93 0.39 1.89
N GLN A 305 -1.88 -0.39 1.36
CA GLN A 305 -3.28 -0.31 1.77
C GLN A 305 -3.46 -0.58 3.26
N MET A 306 -2.75 -1.58 3.80
CA MET A 306 -2.80 -1.89 5.23
C MET A 306 -2.31 -0.72 6.09
N ALA A 307 -1.20 -0.09 5.70
CA ALA A 307 -0.67 1.08 6.40
C ALA A 307 -1.63 2.27 6.31
N ASN A 308 -2.19 2.53 5.13
CA ASN A 308 -3.17 3.60 4.91
C ASN A 308 -4.45 3.39 5.73
N ALA A 309 -5.03 2.20 5.69
CA ALA A 309 -6.20 1.86 6.52
C ALA A 309 -5.92 2.05 8.02
N LEU A 310 -4.71 1.71 8.48
CA LEU A 310 -4.31 1.92 9.87
C LEU A 310 -4.26 3.41 10.22
N THR A 311 -3.78 4.29 9.34
CA THR A 311 -3.79 5.75 9.60
C THR A 311 -5.22 6.27 9.78
N ILE A 312 -6.17 5.77 8.96
CA ILE A 312 -7.59 6.13 9.06
C ILE A 312 -8.17 5.69 10.42
N LEU A 313 -7.87 4.47 10.86
CA LEU A 313 -8.35 3.95 12.15
C LEU A 313 -7.83 4.78 13.34
N ILE A 314 -6.52 5.06 13.37
CA ILE A 314 -5.92 5.80 14.49
C ILE A 314 -6.33 7.28 14.52
N ASN A 315 -6.68 7.85 13.36
CA ASN A 315 -7.20 9.22 13.20
C ASN A 315 -8.72 9.33 13.35
N ASN A 316 -9.39 8.27 13.84
CA ASN A 316 -10.83 8.26 14.04
C ASN A 316 -11.62 8.56 12.75
N GLY A 317 -11.20 7.96 11.64
CA GLY A 317 -11.86 8.07 10.35
C GLY A 317 -11.33 9.16 9.41
N LYS A 318 -10.42 10.03 9.89
CA LYS A 318 -9.78 11.01 8.99
C LYS A 318 -8.72 10.33 8.14
N SER A 319 -8.75 10.63 6.85
CA SER A 319 -7.84 10.08 5.86
C SER A 319 -6.98 11.17 5.24
N TYR A 320 -5.71 10.87 5.05
CA TYR A 320 -4.79 11.64 4.23
C TYR A 320 -4.30 10.76 3.08
N THR A 321 -4.26 11.30 1.87
CA THR A 321 -3.68 10.56 0.74
C THR A 321 -2.19 10.35 0.99
N PRO A 322 -1.69 9.11 0.98
CA PRO A 322 -0.25 8.87 1.08
C PRO A 322 0.51 9.60 -0.03
N HIS A 323 1.60 10.27 0.32
CA HIS A 323 2.41 10.99 -0.67
C HIS A 323 3.90 10.92 -0.32
N ILE A 324 4.71 10.95 -1.37
CA ILE A 324 6.17 10.88 -1.30
C ILE A 324 6.80 12.26 -1.53
N LEU A 325 6.17 13.10 -2.36
CA LEU A 325 6.63 14.46 -2.56
C LEU A 325 6.42 15.29 -1.30
N LEU A 326 7.48 15.89 -0.80
CA LEU A 326 7.44 16.84 0.30
C LEU A 326 7.43 18.28 -0.21
N ASN A 327 8.29 18.60 -1.18
CA ASN A 327 8.46 19.94 -1.73
C ASN A 327 9.16 19.91 -3.08
N THR A 328 9.00 21.01 -3.85
CA THR A 328 9.78 21.27 -5.06
C THR A 328 10.55 22.57 -4.89
N LYS A 329 11.75 22.64 -5.49
CA LYS A 329 12.54 23.86 -5.53
C LYS A 329 12.88 24.19 -6.99
N SER A 330 12.41 25.33 -7.45
CA SER A 330 12.82 25.89 -8.73
C SER A 330 14.08 26.74 -8.55
N SER A 331 15.01 26.60 -9.46
CA SER A 331 16.13 27.53 -9.61
C SER A 331 15.71 28.87 -10.21
N VAL A 332 14.49 28.96 -10.73
CA VAL A 332 13.88 30.19 -11.29
C VAL A 332 12.54 30.35 -10.56
N ILE A 333 12.20 31.58 -10.15
CA ILE A 333 10.92 31.94 -9.52
C ILE A 333 9.78 31.37 -10.37
N GLY A 334 9.16 30.30 -9.90
CA GLY A 334 8.16 29.52 -10.62
C GLY A 334 7.02 29.05 -9.70
N PRO A 335 6.00 28.44 -10.24
CA PRO A 335 4.68 28.35 -9.63
C PRO A 335 4.65 27.53 -8.34
N GLU A 336 3.62 27.82 -7.60
CA GLU A 336 3.24 27.30 -6.30
C GLU A 336 3.46 25.79 -6.14
N VAL A 337 3.93 25.42 -4.95
CA VAL A 337 3.99 24.05 -4.42
C VAL A 337 2.63 23.37 -4.62
N PRO A 338 2.54 22.16 -5.16
CA PRO A 338 1.27 21.45 -5.18
C PRO A 338 0.70 21.40 -3.77
N GLU A 339 -0.57 21.77 -3.61
CA GLU A 339 -1.26 21.64 -2.33
C GLU A 339 -1.11 20.20 -1.84
N ILE A 340 -0.44 20.05 -0.72
CA ILE A 340 -0.35 18.78 -0.01
C ILE A 340 -1.77 18.38 0.36
N SER A 341 -2.15 17.20 -0.04
CA SER A 341 -3.51 16.67 -0.01
C SER A 341 -4.33 17.04 1.23
N VAL A 342 -5.47 17.68 0.99
CA VAL A 342 -6.49 17.94 2.00
C VAL A 342 -6.97 16.60 2.58
N PRO A 343 -7.14 16.48 3.92
CA PRO A 343 -7.71 15.28 4.51
C PRO A 343 -9.08 14.99 3.90
N MET A 344 -9.27 13.78 3.36
CA MET A 344 -10.58 13.32 2.91
C MET A 344 -11.30 12.66 4.09
N GLU A 345 -12.42 13.24 4.52
CA GLU A 345 -13.30 12.62 5.51
C GLU A 345 -14.31 11.73 4.80
N SER A 346 -14.32 10.44 5.14
CA SER A 346 -15.36 9.53 4.69
C SER A 346 -16.67 9.79 5.43
N THR A 347 -17.78 9.90 4.71
CA THR A 347 -19.12 10.09 5.32
C THR A 347 -19.55 8.88 6.14
N LEU A 348 -19.17 7.66 5.77
CA LEU A 348 -19.49 6.44 6.52
C LEU A 348 -18.68 6.38 7.81
N LEU A 349 -17.39 6.65 7.74
CA LEU A 349 -16.48 6.60 8.91
C LEU A 349 -16.80 7.69 9.93
N ASN A 350 -17.37 8.81 9.51
CA ASN A 350 -17.85 9.87 10.42
C ASN A 350 -19.02 9.42 11.32
N THR A 351 -19.67 8.30 11.01
CA THR A 351 -20.73 7.73 11.85
C THR A 351 -20.18 6.86 12.99
N VAL A 352 -18.90 6.49 12.96
CA VAL A 352 -18.26 5.68 14.01
C VAL A 352 -18.10 6.52 15.26
N ASP A 353 -18.68 6.06 16.36
CA ASP A 353 -18.60 6.79 17.63
C ASP A 353 -17.21 6.70 18.28
N ALA A 354 -16.92 7.64 19.17
CA ALA A 354 -15.65 7.70 19.89
C ALA A 354 -15.34 6.42 20.69
N LYS A 355 -16.37 5.76 21.22
CA LYS A 355 -16.21 4.54 22.03
C LYS A 355 -15.81 3.35 21.18
N SER A 356 -16.33 3.27 19.93
CA SER A 356 -15.97 2.23 18.97
C SER A 356 -14.52 2.36 18.53
N TRP A 357 -14.07 3.58 18.19
CA TRP A 357 -12.66 3.85 17.90
C TRP A 357 -11.74 3.50 19.08
N GLN A 358 -12.15 3.92 20.28
CA GLN A 358 -11.38 3.64 21.48
C GLN A 358 -11.28 2.14 21.78
N ALA A 359 -12.35 1.37 21.60
CA ALA A 359 -12.34 -0.07 21.82
C ALA A 359 -11.35 -0.80 20.90
N ALA A 360 -11.32 -0.42 19.60
CA ALA A 360 -10.35 -0.98 18.65
C ALA A 360 -8.91 -0.67 19.08
N LYS A 361 -8.61 0.59 19.41
CA LYS A 361 -7.27 1.03 19.86
C LYS A 361 -6.86 0.37 21.18
N GLU A 362 -7.77 0.25 22.15
CA GLU A 362 -7.52 -0.44 23.41
C GLU A 362 -7.17 -1.91 23.20
N GLY A 363 -7.92 -2.59 22.31
CA GLY A 363 -7.60 -3.96 21.94
C GLY A 363 -6.21 -4.09 21.33
N MET A 364 -5.85 -3.19 20.42
CA MET A 364 -4.52 -3.13 19.80
C MET A 364 -3.39 -2.84 20.82
N TYR A 365 -3.64 -1.97 21.79
CA TYR A 365 -2.69 -1.73 22.88
C TYR A 365 -2.47 -2.99 23.72
N LYS A 366 -3.56 -3.72 24.04
CA LYS A 366 -3.47 -4.98 24.79
C LYS A 366 -2.80 -6.12 24.04
N VAL A 367 -2.78 -6.11 22.71
CA VAL A 367 -1.96 -7.06 21.92
C VAL A 367 -0.50 -7.02 22.36
N LEU A 368 0.02 -5.83 22.71
CA LEU A 368 1.43 -5.62 23.07
C LEU A 368 1.68 -5.68 24.57
N TYR A 369 0.71 -5.23 25.40
CA TYR A 369 0.93 -5.04 26.84
C TYR A 369 -0.05 -5.81 27.73
N GLY A 370 -1.14 -6.33 27.19
CA GLY A 370 -2.11 -7.13 27.95
C GLY A 370 -1.54 -8.49 28.37
N SER A 371 -2.11 -9.06 29.43
CA SER A 371 -1.65 -10.36 29.95
C SER A 371 -1.81 -11.50 28.96
N LEU A 372 -2.74 -11.40 28.01
CA LEU A 372 -3.05 -12.37 26.99
C LEU A 372 -2.62 -11.90 25.57
N GLY A 373 -1.88 -10.79 25.50
CA GLY A 373 -1.47 -10.17 24.25
C GLY A 373 -0.54 -11.05 23.43
N THR A 374 -0.87 -11.24 22.16
CA THR A 374 -0.11 -12.12 21.23
C THR A 374 1.32 -11.65 20.95
N ALA A 375 1.62 -10.35 21.12
CA ALA A 375 2.95 -9.78 20.92
C ALA A 375 3.63 -9.32 22.23
N ARG A 376 3.07 -9.62 23.39
CA ARG A 376 3.58 -9.18 24.69
C ARG A 376 5.05 -9.54 24.93
N HIS A 377 5.46 -10.73 24.53
CA HIS A 377 6.84 -11.20 24.72
C HIS A 377 7.88 -10.35 23.97
N VAL A 378 7.48 -9.67 22.89
CA VAL A 378 8.35 -8.78 22.10
C VAL A 378 8.37 -7.36 22.68
N PHE A 379 7.21 -6.83 23.10
CA PHE A 379 7.03 -5.42 23.41
C PHE A 379 7.07 -5.07 24.91
N ALA A 380 6.99 -6.04 25.80
CA ALA A 380 6.91 -5.79 27.27
C ALA A 380 8.07 -4.95 27.84
N LYS A 381 9.21 -4.91 27.16
CA LYS A 381 10.43 -4.19 27.63
C LYS A 381 10.86 -3.06 26.69
N THR A 382 10.03 -2.67 25.71
CA THR A 382 10.37 -1.56 24.83
C THR A 382 10.35 -0.22 25.57
N PRO A 383 11.27 0.71 25.27
CA PRO A 383 11.34 2.01 25.94
C PRO A 383 10.29 3.01 25.44
N TYR A 384 9.43 2.61 24.53
CA TYR A 384 8.36 3.39 23.92
C TYR A 384 7.03 2.64 24.01
N GLN A 385 5.92 3.36 23.90
CA GLN A 385 4.60 2.79 23.81
C GLN A 385 4.18 2.62 22.33
N ALA A 386 3.53 1.50 22.04
CA ALA A 386 2.99 1.19 20.74
C ALA A 386 1.65 0.46 20.87
N ALA A 387 0.94 0.36 19.78
CA ALA A 387 -0.23 -0.50 19.64
C ALA A 387 -0.15 -1.21 18.29
N GLY A 388 -0.73 -2.38 18.17
CA GLY A 388 -0.63 -3.12 16.94
C GLY A 388 -1.53 -4.34 16.88
N LYS A 389 -1.48 -5.02 15.73
CA LYS A 389 -2.16 -6.28 15.52
C LYS A 389 -1.32 -7.21 14.66
N SER A 390 -1.06 -8.41 15.14
CA SER A 390 -0.43 -9.47 14.35
C SER A 390 -1.45 -10.19 13.48
N GLY A 391 -0.98 -10.71 12.34
CA GLY A 391 -1.75 -11.58 11.46
C GLY A 391 -0.86 -12.68 10.91
N THR A 392 -1.45 -13.84 10.68
CA THR A 392 -0.80 -14.97 10.01
C THR A 392 -1.73 -15.45 8.91
N ALA A 393 -1.31 -15.30 7.66
CA ALA A 393 -2.09 -15.72 6.51
C ALA A 393 -1.83 -17.19 6.18
N GLN A 394 -2.89 -17.93 5.87
CA GLN A 394 -2.77 -19.26 5.28
C GLN A 394 -2.38 -19.13 3.80
N VAL A 395 -1.30 -19.76 3.42
CA VAL A 395 -0.83 -19.79 2.03
C VAL A 395 -1.44 -20.96 1.26
N TYR A 396 -1.84 -22.02 1.98
CA TYR A 396 -2.47 -23.23 1.43
C TYR A 396 -3.72 -23.58 2.23
N GLY A 397 -4.82 -23.91 1.52
CA GLY A 397 -6.00 -24.50 2.15
C GLY A 397 -5.68 -25.94 2.61
N LEU A 398 -6.06 -26.27 3.84
CA LEU A 398 -6.03 -27.67 4.30
C LEU A 398 -7.09 -28.46 3.55
N LYS A 399 -6.74 -29.64 3.02
CA LYS A 399 -7.66 -30.52 2.30
C LYS A 399 -8.62 -31.29 3.22
N ALA A 400 -8.30 -31.35 4.51
CA ALA A 400 -9.07 -32.01 5.55
C ALA A 400 -8.91 -31.25 6.87
N ASP A 401 -9.65 -31.67 7.91
CA ASP A 401 -9.58 -31.14 9.27
C ASP A 401 -8.26 -31.56 9.96
N GLU A 402 -7.15 -31.07 9.44
CA GLU A 402 -5.80 -31.37 9.91
C GLU A 402 -5.33 -30.35 10.95
N VAL A 403 -4.52 -30.83 11.90
CA VAL A 403 -3.91 -29.99 12.93
C VAL A 403 -2.80 -29.16 12.31
N TYR A 404 -2.81 -27.86 12.54
CA TYR A 404 -1.71 -26.94 12.24
C TYR A 404 -0.42 -27.41 12.89
#